data_e1591496febc9b555bd877ba2fbd6fbe
#
_entry.id   e1591496febc9b555bd877ba2fbd6fbe
#
_cell.length_a   1.000
_cell.length_b   1.000
_cell.length_c   1.000
_cell.angle_alpha   90.00
_cell.angle_beta   90.00
_cell.angle_gamma   90.00
#
_symmetry.space_group_name_H-M   'P 1'
#
loop_
_entity.id
_entity.type
_entity.pdbx_description
1 polymer ?
#
loop_
_entity_poly.entity_id
_entity_poly.type
_entity_poly.pdbx_seq_one_letter_code
_entity_poly.pdbx_strand_id
1 'polypeptide(L)'
;MDGEIVPVTLSNGIQYMPWGGDNLLPYHVLDMIESDETLSTCQIFNAEVCYGNGLQYNTEACTKQVKDEIQDFLLCNNMATYFLGVCQDFKHFGWCVSVIILYKEGKHIVSLHRKEACYCRFSPANKHGVIENVLYGNWKKSLSSVNDVEIIPLLSLDCPWHDLQDRLQRNTHLRKFAIVSRVPTPDSTYYPIPYYASLFKGKWYNIKQLIGMAKEAKLKNSAPIKYQIKVSAKYWENIFKRERITDPKKMQDRVVEEKRKIIDFLTGAENSGKVLFSTFYVSPTGEVQHEVVINKIDSDKEGATGLPTSKRLSTCSASP
;
A
#
# COMPACT_ATOMS: atom_id res chain seq x y z
N MET A 1 -5.09 22.86 -5.55
CA MET A 1 -5.54 23.92 -4.61
C MET A 1 -6.63 23.25 -3.81
N ASP A 2 -6.31 22.91 -2.56
CA ASP A 2 -7.32 22.40 -1.66
C ASP A 2 -8.22 23.60 -1.34
N GLY A 3 -9.50 23.49 -1.70
CA GLY A 3 -10.49 24.53 -1.40
C GLY A 3 -10.52 24.78 0.10
N GLU A 4 -11.00 25.93 0.51
CA GLU A 4 -11.17 26.33 1.89
C GLU A 4 -11.82 25.18 2.68
N ILE A 5 -11.10 24.60 3.65
CA ILE A 5 -11.59 23.48 4.43
C ILE A 5 -12.70 24.01 5.35
N VAL A 6 -13.94 23.68 5.05
CA VAL A 6 -15.11 24.12 5.81
C VAL A 6 -15.45 23.08 6.87
N PRO A 7 -15.83 23.50 8.09
CA PRO A 7 -16.32 22.57 9.13
C PRO A 7 -17.51 21.76 8.66
N VAL A 8 -17.52 20.48 8.95
CA VAL A 8 -18.65 19.58 8.69
C VAL A 8 -19.37 19.30 9.99
N THR A 9 -20.70 19.33 9.94
CA THR A 9 -21.56 19.05 11.09
C THR A 9 -22.12 17.64 11.00
N LEU A 10 -21.89 16.84 12.04
CA LEU A 10 -22.52 15.52 12.20
C LEU A 10 -24.02 15.68 12.53
N SER A 11 -24.79 14.61 12.34
CA SER A 11 -26.23 14.56 12.63
C SER A 11 -26.59 14.93 14.07
N ASN A 12 -25.65 14.80 15.01
CA ASN A 12 -25.78 15.14 16.41
C ASN A 12 -25.38 16.60 16.75
N GLY A 13 -25.08 17.42 15.75
CA GLY A 13 -24.69 18.84 15.92
C GLY A 13 -23.19 19.05 16.22
N ILE A 14 -22.39 18.01 16.37
CA ILE A 14 -20.94 18.11 16.58
C ILE A 14 -20.28 18.54 15.29
N GLN A 15 -19.40 19.55 15.37
CA GLN A 15 -18.63 20.04 14.24
C GLN A 15 -17.21 19.51 14.29
N TYR A 16 -16.67 19.16 13.11
CA TYR A 16 -15.28 18.75 12.95
C TYR A 16 -14.68 19.31 11.67
N MET A 17 -13.36 19.39 11.63
CA MET A 17 -12.59 19.76 10.45
C MET A 17 -12.29 18.49 9.66
N PRO A 18 -12.73 18.37 8.38
CA PRO A 18 -12.44 17.20 7.59
C PRO A 18 -10.95 17.13 7.24
N TRP A 19 -10.43 15.91 7.14
CA TRP A 19 -9.04 15.68 6.73
C TRP A 19 -9.00 15.17 5.29
N GLY A 20 -8.72 16.10 4.36
CA GLY A 20 -8.88 15.93 2.93
C GLY A 20 -10.30 16.26 2.46
N GLY A 21 -10.53 16.28 1.15
CA GLY A 21 -11.80 16.67 0.56
C GLY A 21 -12.98 15.75 0.90
N ASP A 22 -12.70 14.46 1.09
CA ASP A 22 -13.67 13.41 1.44
C ASP A 22 -13.59 12.95 2.89
N ASN A 23 -12.76 13.60 3.70
CA ASN A 23 -12.43 13.20 5.08
C ASN A 23 -11.74 11.82 5.21
N LEU A 24 -11.30 11.21 4.12
CA LEU A 24 -10.68 9.89 4.11
C LEU A 24 -9.19 9.91 3.76
N LEU A 25 -8.59 11.09 3.63
CA LEU A 25 -7.16 11.24 3.27
C LEU A 25 -6.22 10.36 4.08
N PRO A 26 -6.32 10.24 5.44
CA PRO A 26 -5.40 9.40 6.19
C PRO A 26 -5.52 7.91 5.83
N TYR A 27 -6.71 7.44 5.50
CA TYR A 27 -6.91 6.05 5.06
C TYR A 27 -6.34 5.80 3.67
N HIS A 28 -6.51 6.76 2.74
CA HIS A 28 -5.90 6.67 1.42
C HIS A 28 -4.37 6.66 1.51
N VAL A 29 -3.80 7.45 2.43
CA VAL A 29 -2.36 7.46 2.68
C VAL A 29 -1.89 6.10 3.19
N LEU A 30 -2.59 5.48 4.14
CA LEU A 30 -2.26 4.14 4.63
C LEU A 30 -2.33 3.11 3.51
N ASP A 31 -3.42 3.09 2.73
CA ASP A 31 -3.59 2.16 1.60
C ASP A 31 -2.45 2.31 0.57
N MET A 32 -2.02 3.54 0.29
CA MET A 32 -0.90 3.80 -0.63
C MET A 32 0.45 3.33 -0.06
N ILE A 33 0.70 3.52 1.23
CA ILE A 33 1.92 3.07 1.89
C ILE A 33 1.94 1.54 1.95
N GLU A 34 0.85 0.90 2.34
CA GLU A 34 0.74 -0.56 2.45
C GLU A 34 0.84 -1.28 1.10
N SER A 35 0.40 -0.64 0.02
CA SER A 35 0.48 -1.20 -1.34
C SER A 35 1.85 -1.02 -2.01
N ASP A 36 2.79 -0.30 -1.41
CA ASP A 36 4.14 -0.06 -1.94
C ASP A 36 5.20 -0.62 -0.99
N GLU A 37 5.86 -1.71 -1.40
CA GLU A 37 6.85 -2.42 -0.59
C GLU A 37 8.03 -1.54 -0.16
N THR A 38 8.47 -0.63 -1.04
CA THR A 38 9.59 0.28 -0.74
C THR A 38 9.16 1.35 0.25
N LEU A 39 8.00 1.97 0.00
CA LEU A 39 7.50 3.05 0.84
C LEU A 39 7.14 2.53 2.24
N SER A 40 6.48 1.37 2.33
CA SER A 40 6.16 0.71 3.59
C SER A 40 7.41 0.45 4.42
N THR A 41 8.43 -0.18 3.81
CA THR A 41 9.71 -0.47 4.49
C THR A 41 10.40 0.80 4.96
N CYS A 42 10.44 1.86 4.12
CA CYS A 42 11.04 3.13 4.48
C CYS A 42 10.30 3.81 5.65
N GLN A 43 8.98 3.74 5.71
CA GLN A 43 8.21 4.33 6.80
C GLN A 43 8.43 3.58 8.13
N ILE A 44 8.45 2.26 8.09
CA ILE A 44 8.76 1.44 9.28
C ILE A 44 10.17 1.77 9.77
N PHE A 45 11.15 1.73 8.89
CA PHE A 45 12.55 2.06 9.22
C PHE A 45 12.69 3.47 9.82
N ASN A 46 12.04 4.47 9.23
CA ASN A 46 12.06 5.84 9.77
C ASN A 46 11.43 5.93 11.16
N ALA A 47 10.37 5.17 11.44
CA ALA A 47 9.76 5.12 12.77
C ALA A 47 10.68 4.43 13.78
N GLU A 48 11.34 3.34 13.41
CA GLU A 48 12.30 2.62 14.25
C GLU A 48 13.55 3.46 14.54
N VAL A 49 14.08 4.18 13.56
CA VAL A 49 15.19 5.14 13.76
C VAL A 49 14.78 6.26 14.71
N CYS A 50 13.55 6.76 14.61
CA CYS A 50 13.02 7.77 15.52
C CYS A 50 12.85 7.22 16.95
N TYR A 51 12.43 5.97 17.09
CA TYR A 51 12.35 5.26 18.36
C TYR A 51 13.75 5.05 18.98
N GLY A 52 14.75 4.71 18.16
CA GLY A 52 16.14 4.48 18.57
C GLY A 52 16.27 3.48 19.71
N ASN A 53 16.95 3.87 20.78
CA ASN A 53 17.09 3.07 22.00
C ASN A 53 15.89 3.17 22.96
N GLY A 54 14.75 3.73 22.50
CA GLY A 54 13.58 3.98 23.30
C GLY A 54 13.68 5.24 24.17
N LEU A 55 12.72 5.38 25.08
CA LEU A 55 12.67 6.50 26.01
C LEU A 55 13.75 6.34 27.08
N GLN A 56 14.67 7.29 27.15
CA GLN A 56 15.70 7.33 28.19
C GLN A 56 15.40 8.44 29.19
N TYR A 57 15.66 8.16 30.43
CA TYR A 57 15.45 9.12 31.54
C TYR A 57 16.57 9.02 32.55
N ASN A 58 16.94 10.16 33.12
CA ASN A 58 17.97 10.23 34.16
C ASN A 58 17.30 10.35 35.54
N THR A 59 17.58 9.40 36.41
CA THR A 59 17.08 9.37 37.77
C THR A 59 18.18 9.48 38.83
N GLU A 60 19.41 9.88 38.46
CA GLU A 60 20.54 9.93 39.39
C GLU A 60 20.27 10.82 40.61
N ALA A 61 19.63 11.96 40.40
CA ALA A 61 19.29 12.92 41.44
C ALA A 61 17.97 12.56 42.19
N CYS A 62 17.27 11.49 41.83
CA CYS A 62 15.98 11.13 42.43
C CYS A 62 16.16 10.23 43.66
N THR A 63 15.24 10.37 44.61
CA THR A 63 15.14 9.41 45.72
C THR A 63 14.71 8.03 45.23
N LYS A 64 14.98 6.99 46.02
CA LYS A 64 14.59 5.62 45.65
C LYS A 64 13.06 5.52 45.38
N GLN A 65 12.26 6.13 46.24
CA GLN A 65 10.81 6.12 46.08
C GLN A 65 10.36 6.72 44.72
N VAL A 66 10.92 7.87 44.33
CA VAL A 66 10.61 8.50 43.03
C VAL A 66 11.07 7.64 41.86
N LYS A 67 12.20 6.94 41.98
CA LYS A 67 12.66 5.99 40.95
C LYS A 67 11.68 4.84 40.77
N ASP A 68 11.22 4.26 41.87
CA ASP A 68 10.26 3.16 41.86
C ASP A 68 8.93 3.63 41.25
N GLU A 69 8.42 4.81 41.61
CA GLU A 69 7.21 5.40 41.02
C GLU A 69 7.32 5.64 39.52
N ILE A 70 8.47 6.15 39.04
CA ILE A 70 8.72 6.35 37.60
C ILE A 70 8.74 5.01 36.88
N GLN A 71 9.44 4.01 37.45
CA GLN A 71 9.53 2.69 36.84
C GLN A 71 8.17 2.01 36.75
N ASP A 72 7.37 2.08 37.81
CA ASP A 72 6.02 1.54 37.83
C ASP A 72 5.13 2.21 36.79
N PHE A 73 5.20 3.56 36.67
CA PHE A 73 4.46 4.28 35.64
C PHE A 73 4.83 3.85 34.22
N LEU A 74 6.14 3.71 33.95
CA LEU A 74 6.63 3.31 32.62
C LEU A 74 6.21 1.88 32.25
N LEU A 75 6.22 0.96 33.22
CA LEU A 75 5.81 -0.42 33.03
C LEU A 75 4.28 -0.53 32.88
N CYS A 76 3.52 0.09 33.79
CA CYS A 76 2.05 0.04 33.75
C CYS A 76 1.46 0.62 32.48
N ASN A 77 2.13 1.63 31.88
CA ASN A 77 1.67 2.27 30.65
C ASN A 77 2.30 1.67 29.38
N ASN A 78 3.13 0.63 29.50
CA ASN A 78 3.86 0.02 28.36
C ASN A 78 4.49 1.10 27.46
N MET A 79 5.32 1.94 28.07
CA MET A 79 5.88 3.13 27.42
C MET A 79 6.66 2.81 26.14
N ALA A 80 7.25 1.62 26.04
CA ALA A 80 7.95 1.20 24.83
C ALA A 80 6.99 1.11 23.63
N THR A 81 5.89 0.38 23.78
CA THR A 81 4.86 0.26 22.72
C THR A 81 4.18 1.60 22.43
N TYR A 82 3.87 2.36 23.48
CA TYR A 82 3.31 3.70 23.33
C TYR A 82 4.24 4.60 22.48
N PHE A 83 5.52 4.68 22.82
CA PHE A 83 6.47 5.56 22.14
C PHE A 83 6.72 5.12 20.69
N LEU A 84 6.85 3.82 20.43
CA LEU A 84 6.96 3.30 19.07
C LEU A 84 5.72 3.67 18.22
N GLY A 85 4.53 3.50 18.78
CA GLY A 85 3.28 3.86 18.10
C GLY A 85 3.18 5.36 17.81
N VAL A 86 3.64 6.22 18.73
CA VAL A 86 3.72 7.67 18.52
C VAL A 86 4.70 8.00 17.38
N CYS A 87 5.87 7.33 17.33
CA CYS A 87 6.83 7.49 16.24
C CYS A 87 6.22 7.09 14.88
N GLN A 88 5.45 6.01 14.84
CA GLN A 88 4.76 5.57 13.64
C GLN A 88 3.75 6.60 13.15
N ASP A 89 2.83 7.07 14.02
CA ASP A 89 1.86 8.10 13.63
C ASP A 89 2.54 9.37 13.15
N PHE A 90 3.58 9.82 13.87
CA PHE A 90 4.31 11.02 13.52
C PHE A 90 5.00 10.91 12.15
N LYS A 91 5.56 9.75 11.83
CA LYS A 91 6.20 9.53 10.52
C LYS A 91 5.17 9.39 9.39
N HIS A 92 4.04 8.72 9.64
CA HIS A 92 2.99 8.54 8.65
C HIS A 92 2.22 9.84 8.36
N PHE A 93 1.92 10.62 9.39
CA PHE A 93 0.97 11.73 9.26
C PHE A 93 1.57 13.11 9.60
N GLY A 94 2.77 13.16 10.15
CA GLY A 94 3.39 14.38 10.62
C GLY A 94 2.83 14.86 11.97
N TRP A 95 1.97 14.10 12.63
CA TRP A 95 1.41 14.41 13.95
C TRP A 95 0.99 13.15 14.68
N CYS A 96 0.85 13.27 15.98
CA CYS A 96 0.36 12.19 16.84
C CYS A 96 -0.51 12.76 17.96
N VAL A 97 -1.40 11.93 18.47
CA VAL A 97 -2.32 12.26 19.55
C VAL A 97 -2.06 11.36 20.75
N SER A 98 -1.75 11.97 21.86
CA SER A 98 -1.59 11.32 23.16
C SER A 98 -2.72 11.73 24.08
N VAL A 99 -3.24 10.81 24.85
CA VAL A 99 -4.30 11.09 25.83
C VAL A 99 -3.77 10.78 27.20
N ILE A 100 -3.79 11.78 28.07
CA ILE A 100 -3.48 11.65 29.49
C ILE A 100 -4.76 11.47 30.29
N ILE A 101 -4.69 10.58 31.27
CA ILE A 101 -5.76 10.39 32.28
C ILE A 101 -5.17 10.70 33.65
N LEU A 102 -5.83 11.60 34.37
CA LEU A 102 -5.41 12.04 35.69
C LEU A 102 -6.11 11.25 36.77
N TYR A 103 -5.47 11.14 37.94
CA TYR A 103 -6.09 10.62 39.15
C TYR A 103 -7.24 11.54 39.58
N LYS A 104 -8.13 11.03 40.41
CA LYS A 104 -9.32 11.77 40.89
C LYS A 104 -9.01 13.17 41.47
N GLU A 105 -7.87 13.27 42.14
CA GLU A 105 -7.41 14.53 42.75
C GLU A 105 -6.74 15.47 41.72
N GLY A 106 -6.47 15.02 40.52
CA GLY A 106 -5.83 15.84 39.47
C GLY A 106 -4.32 16.05 39.63
N LYS A 107 -3.70 15.48 40.65
CA LYS A 107 -2.28 15.73 40.98
C LYS A 107 -1.29 14.84 40.18
N HIS A 108 -1.72 13.66 39.74
CA HIS A 108 -0.86 12.69 39.08
C HIS A 108 -1.50 12.19 37.78
N ILE A 109 -0.66 11.96 36.79
CA ILE A 109 -1.04 11.27 35.56
C ILE A 109 -1.03 9.76 35.88
N VAL A 110 -2.16 9.10 35.73
CA VAL A 110 -2.30 7.67 35.95
C VAL A 110 -2.00 6.88 34.71
N SER A 111 -2.45 7.41 33.56
CA SER A 111 -2.37 6.68 32.32
C SER A 111 -2.09 7.59 31.14
N LEU A 112 -1.33 7.04 30.18
CA LEU A 112 -0.95 7.68 28.95
C LEU A 112 -1.25 6.72 27.80
N HIS A 113 -2.11 7.13 26.87
CA HIS A 113 -2.54 6.32 25.74
C HIS A 113 -2.29 7.04 24.42
N ARG A 114 -1.88 6.31 23.40
CA ARG A 114 -1.92 6.78 22.04
C ARG A 114 -3.33 6.64 21.47
N LYS A 115 -3.80 7.65 20.77
CA LYS A 115 -4.95 7.55 19.86
C LYS A 115 -4.42 7.61 18.43
N GLU A 116 -4.75 6.62 17.64
CA GLU A 116 -4.30 6.52 16.26
C GLU A 116 -4.72 7.77 15.48
N ALA A 117 -3.76 8.47 14.88
CA ALA A 117 -3.99 9.75 14.22
C ALA A 117 -5.05 9.66 13.10
N CYS A 118 -5.12 8.51 12.39
CA CYS A 118 -6.10 8.30 11.32
C CYS A 118 -7.56 8.36 11.80
N TYR A 119 -7.82 8.03 13.07
CA TYR A 119 -9.16 8.11 13.68
C TYR A 119 -9.43 9.44 14.36
N CYS A 120 -8.46 10.36 14.41
CA CYS A 120 -8.60 11.65 15.06
C CYS A 120 -9.01 12.74 14.08
N ARG A 121 -9.89 13.65 14.54
CA ARG A 121 -10.25 14.89 13.84
C ARG A 121 -10.24 16.04 14.84
N PHE A 122 -9.94 17.24 14.36
CA PHE A 122 -10.01 18.44 15.19
C PHE A 122 -11.40 19.04 15.15
N SER A 123 -11.83 19.65 16.27
CA SER A 123 -12.94 20.61 16.26
C SER A 123 -12.52 21.86 15.47
N PRO A 124 -13.50 22.62 14.92
CA PRO A 124 -13.19 23.95 14.39
C PRO A 124 -12.53 24.84 15.46
N ALA A 125 -11.61 25.70 15.03
CA ALA A 125 -11.05 26.68 15.91
C ALA A 125 -12.10 27.69 16.36
N ASN A 126 -12.02 28.11 17.60
CA ASN A 126 -12.90 29.14 18.16
C ASN A 126 -12.54 30.53 17.59
N LYS A 127 -13.25 31.58 18.02
CA LYS A 127 -13.05 32.97 17.60
C LYS A 127 -11.65 33.50 17.87
N HIS A 128 -10.89 32.85 18.74
CA HIS A 128 -9.51 33.21 19.10
C HIS A 128 -8.49 32.33 18.35
N GLY A 129 -8.91 31.50 17.40
CA GLY A 129 -8.03 30.61 16.65
C GLY A 129 -7.60 29.35 17.41
N VAL A 130 -8.20 29.07 18.58
CA VAL A 130 -7.83 27.93 19.43
C VAL A 130 -8.70 26.71 19.10
N ILE A 131 -8.06 25.58 18.86
CA ILE A 131 -8.72 24.29 18.71
C ILE A 131 -8.95 23.68 20.08
N GLU A 132 -10.19 23.37 20.42
CA GLU A 132 -10.57 23.00 21.79
C GLU A 132 -10.67 21.50 22.01
N ASN A 133 -10.95 20.73 20.96
CA ASN A 133 -11.21 19.30 21.09
C ASN A 133 -10.58 18.48 19.98
N VAL A 134 -10.27 17.22 20.31
CA VAL A 134 -10.00 16.15 19.38
C VAL A 134 -11.19 15.19 19.40
N LEU A 135 -11.70 14.86 18.24
CA LEU A 135 -12.78 13.90 18.02
C LEU A 135 -12.15 12.58 17.58
N TYR A 136 -12.41 11.51 18.28
CA TYR A 136 -11.91 10.18 17.98
C TYR A 136 -13.07 9.27 17.55
N GLY A 137 -13.00 8.72 16.34
CA GLY A 137 -14.05 7.86 15.79
C GLY A 137 -13.64 7.16 14.52
N ASN A 138 -14.47 6.22 14.06
CA ASN A 138 -14.23 5.50 12.81
C ASN A 138 -14.89 6.25 11.63
N TRP A 139 -14.11 7.10 10.97
CA TRP A 139 -14.57 7.96 9.87
C TRP A 139 -14.83 7.23 8.55
N LYS A 140 -14.48 5.93 8.44
CA LYS A 140 -14.87 5.09 7.29
C LYS A 140 -16.36 4.72 7.31
N LYS A 141 -16.99 4.82 8.48
CA LYS A 141 -18.41 4.50 8.66
C LYS A 141 -19.25 5.77 8.71
N SER A 142 -20.52 5.65 8.36
CA SER A 142 -21.48 6.73 8.62
C SER A 142 -21.65 6.89 10.12
N LEU A 143 -21.27 8.04 10.65
CA LEU A 143 -21.38 8.36 12.07
C LEU A 143 -22.76 8.94 12.34
N SER A 144 -23.67 8.12 12.83
CA SER A 144 -25.07 8.48 13.05
C SER A 144 -25.44 8.66 14.52
N SER A 145 -24.61 8.14 15.43
CA SER A 145 -24.84 8.20 16.88
C SER A 145 -23.83 9.09 17.60
N VAL A 146 -24.25 9.71 18.68
CA VAL A 146 -23.36 10.47 19.59
C VAL A 146 -22.26 9.57 20.16
N ASN A 147 -22.55 8.29 20.34
CA ASN A 147 -21.61 7.32 20.90
C ASN A 147 -20.56 6.85 19.89
N ASP A 148 -20.71 7.19 18.61
CA ASP A 148 -19.74 6.80 17.57
C ASP A 148 -18.47 7.65 17.59
N VAL A 149 -18.51 8.80 18.28
CA VAL A 149 -17.40 9.76 18.36
C VAL A 149 -17.13 10.14 19.80
N GLU A 150 -15.92 9.89 20.25
CA GLU A 150 -15.42 10.35 21.54
C GLU A 150 -14.86 11.77 21.40
N ILE A 151 -15.34 12.71 22.20
CA ILE A 151 -14.84 14.09 22.26
C ILE A 151 -13.83 14.18 23.41
N ILE A 152 -12.60 14.52 23.11
CA ILE A 152 -11.51 14.64 24.08
C ILE A 152 -11.04 16.07 24.11
N PRO A 153 -11.13 16.78 25.27
CA PRO A 153 -10.59 18.12 25.39
C PRO A 153 -9.12 18.20 25.06
N LEU A 154 -8.76 19.10 24.16
CA LEU A 154 -7.39 19.31 23.73
C LEU A 154 -6.72 20.33 24.63
N LEU A 155 -5.52 20.03 25.12
CA LEU A 155 -4.66 21.01 25.76
C LEU A 155 -4.04 21.94 24.73
N SER A 156 -3.63 23.13 25.18
CA SER A 156 -2.98 24.10 24.32
C SER A 156 -1.86 23.46 23.50
N LEU A 157 -1.82 23.73 22.19
CA LEU A 157 -0.80 23.20 21.30
C LEU A 157 0.60 23.78 21.62
N ASP A 158 0.65 24.99 22.17
CA ASP A 158 1.91 25.68 22.44
C ASP A 158 2.43 25.39 23.86
N CYS A 159 1.55 25.42 24.85
CA CYS A 159 1.90 25.27 26.26
C CYS A 159 0.97 24.29 26.98
N PRO A 160 0.98 22.99 26.66
CA PRO A 160 0.00 22.03 27.20
C PRO A 160 0.09 21.90 28.73
N TRP A 161 1.28 22.01 29.31
CA TRP A 161 1.47 21.88 30.75
C TRP A 161 0.85 23.05 31.53
N HIS A 162 1.03 24.28 31.08
CA HIS A 162 0.42 25.44 31.71
C HIS A 162 -1.10 25.41 31.60
N ASP A 163 -1.64 25.07 30.44
CA ASP A 163 -3.06 24.93 30.23
C ASP A 163 -3.67 23.85 31.14
N LEU A 164 -2.95 22.74 31.32
CA LEU A 164 -3.38 21.69 32.26
C LEU A 164 -3.46 22.22 33.69
N GLN A 165 -2.41 22.91 34.15
CA GLN A 165 -2.40 23.48 35.50
C GLN A 165 -3.52 24.49 35.71
N ASP A 166 -3.74 25.40 34.75
CA ASP A 166 -4.83 26.37 34.79
C ASP A 166 -6.19 25.72 34.86
N ARG A 167 -6.44 24.68 34.06
CA ARG A 167 -7.69 23.93 34.07
C ARG A 167 -7.91 23.21 35.40
N LEU A 168 -6.87 22.65 36.01
CA LEU A 168 -6.93 22.01 37.31
C LEU A 168 -7.20 23.01 38.43
N GLN A 169 -6.63 24.21 38.39
CA GLN A 169 -6.88 25.30 39.34
C GLN A 169 -8.34 25.82 39.27
N ARG A 170 -8.92 25.85 38.08
CA ARG A 170 -10.32 26.22 37.84
C ARG A 170 -11.32 25.15 38.29
N ASN A 171 -10.88 24.13 38.98
CA ASN A 171 -11.71 23.08 39.55
C ASN A 171 -12.55 22.29 38.53
N THR A 172 -12.01 22.03 37.33
CA THR A 172 -12.73 21.23 36.36
C THR A 172 -12.79 19.79 36.82
N HIS A 173 -13.94 19.13 36.62
CA HIS A 173 -14.08 17.69 36.88
C HIS A 173 -13.50 16.82 35.80
N LEU A 174 -12.99 17.42 34.71
CA LEU A 174 -12.35 16.70 33.60
C LEU A 174 -11.02 16.11 34.06
N ARG A 175 -10.81 14.85 33.73
CA ARG A 175 -9.60 14.10 34.07
C ARG A 175 -8.91 13.48 32.86
N LYS A 176 -9.47 13.68 31.68
CA LYS A 176 -8.98 13.14 30.41
C LYS A 176 -8.74 14.29 29.46
N PHE A 177 -7.50 14.36 28.93
CA PHE A 177 -7.09 15.44 28.01
C PHE A 177 -6.25 14.88 26.87
N ALA A 178 -6.38 15.45 25.68
CA ALA A 178 -5.53 15.16 24.55
C ALA A 178 -4.34 16.13 24.50
N ILE A 179 -3.19 15.62 24.14
CA ILE A 179 -1.97 16.35 23.78
C ILE A 179 -1.65 15.99 22.34
N VAL A 180 -1.37 17.01 21.54
CA VAL A 180 -1.01 16.84 20.14
C VAL A 180 0.40 17.32 19.91
N SER A 181 1.23 16.48 19.31
CA SER A 181 2.54 16.87 18.77
C SER A 181 2.45 16.84 17.26
N ARG A 182 2.86 17.92 16.59
CA ARG A 182 2.76 18.04 15.13
C ARG A 182 3.97 18.77 14.53
N VAL A 183 4.27 18.42 13.28
CA VAL A 183 5.27 19.16 12.49
C VAL A 183 4.64 20.47 12.03
N PRO A 184 5.29 21.62 12.25
CA PRO A 184 4.84 22.87 11.66
C PRO A 184 4.83 22.75 10.12
N THR A 185 3.71 23.04 9.52
CA THR A 185 3.56 23.00 8.06
C THR A 185 2.99 24.33 7.61
N PRO A 186 3.67 25.06 6.69
CA PRO A 186 3.12 26.27 6.12
C PRO A 186 1.74 26.03 5.51
N ASP A 187 0.84 27.00 5.68
CA ASP A 187 -0.52 26.96 5.12
C ASP A 187 -1.39 25.77 5.60
N SER A 188 -1.07 25.23 6.78
CA SER A 188 -1.84 24.13 7.37
C SER A 188 -2.11 24.35 8.85
N THR A 189 -3.33 24.80 9.17
CA THR A 189 -3.76 25.08 10.54
C THR A 189 -4.08 23.83 11.33
N TYR A 190 -4.71 22.84 10.69
CA TYR A 190 -5.22 21.65 11.37
C TYR A 190 -4.31 20.44 11.19
N TYR A 191 -4.12 19.98 9.97
CA TYR A 191 -3.41 18.73 9.67
C TYR A 191 -2.09 19.02 8.97
N PRO A 192 -0.94 18.58 9.52
CA PRO A 192 0.33 18.75 8.84
C PRO A 192 0.40 17.91 7.55
N ILE A 193 1.29 18.32 6.67
CA ILE A 193 1.60 17.61 5.44
C ILE A 193 2.90 16.82 5.67
N PRO A 194 2.88 15.48 5.62
CA PRO A 194 4.09 14.68 5.75
C PRO A 194 5.05 14.96 4.59
N TYR A 195 6.37 14.88 4.84
CA TYR A 195 7.38 15.26 3.82
C TYR A 195 7.38 14.40 2.57
N TYR A 196 6.92 13.16 2.66
CA TYR A 196 6.79 12.26 1.51
C TYR A 196 5.52 12.51 0.67
N ALA A 197 4.64 13.43 1.08
CA ALA A 197 3.40 13.74 0.35
C ALA A 197 3.65 14.19 -1.10
N SER A 198 4.86 14.72 -1.40
CA SER A 198 5.28 15.06 -2.76
C SER A 198 5.29 13.85 -3.71
N LEU A 199 5.52 12.63 -3.20
CA LEU A 199 5.49 11.41 -4.01
C LEU A 199 4.10 11.16 -4.59
N PHE A 200 3.05 11.45 -3.84
CA PHE A 200 1.67 11.29 -4.28
C PHE A 200 1.20 12.44 -5.17
N LYS A 201 1.58 13.68 -4.82
CA LYS A 201 1.24 14.88 -5.61
C LYS A 201 1.89 14.88 -6.99
N GLY A 202 3.10 14.34 -7.13
CA GLY A 202 3.93 14.36 -8.33
C GLY A 202 3.60 13.31 -9.39
N LYS A 203 2.52 12.54 -9.26
CA LYS A 203 2.14 11.43 -10.16
C LYS A 203 3.16 10.28 -10.30
N TRP A 204 4.35 10.38 -9.71
CA TRP A 204 5.38 9.33 -9.77
C TRP A 204 4.92 8.02 -9.16
N TYR A 205 4.15 8.10 -8.09
CA TYR A 205 3.52 6.92 -7.48
C TYR A 205 2.62 6.19 -8.47
N ASN A 206 1.76 6.91 -9.19
CA ASN A 206 0.86 6.33 -10.20
C ASN A 206 1.64 5.70 -11.36
N ILE A 207 2.74 6.33 -11.79
CA ILE A 207 3.63 5.77 -12.84
C ILE A 207 4.24 4.46 -12.36
N LYS A 208 4.75 4.39 -11.12
CA LYS A 208 5.29 3.15 -10.53
C LYS A 208 4.24 2.02 -10.56
N GLN A 209 3.01 2.30 -10.16
CA GLN A 209 1.91 1.33 -10.19
C GLN A 209 1.61 0.84 -11.61
N LEU A 210 1.54 1.75 -12.58
CA LEU A 210 1.30 1.40 -13.99
C LEU A 210 2.43 0.52 -14.56
N ILE A 211 3.69 0.77 -14.20
CA ILE A 211 4.82 -0.07 -14.61
C ILE A 211 4.67 -1.49 -14.04
N GLY A 212 4.29 -1.62 -12.78
CA GLY A 212 4.01 -2.91 -12.15
C GLY A 212 2.92 -3.69 -12.89
N MET A 213 1.78 -3.04 -13.13
CA MET A 213 0.66 -3.64 -13.88
C MET A 213 1.04 -4.04 -15.30
N ALA A 214 1.81 -3.20 -16.01
CA ALA A 214 2.27 -3.50 -17.37
C ALA A 214 3.21 -4.71 -17.38
N LYS A 215 4.14 -4.82 -16.42
CA LYS A 215 5.03 -5.98 -16.28
C LYS A 215 4.22 -7.24 -15.94
N GLU A 216 3.28 -7.16 -15.02
CA GLU A 216 2.41 -8.28 -14.68
C GLU A 216 1.60 -8.75 -15.89
N ALA A 217 0.97 -7.83 -16.63
CA ALA A 217 0.23 -8.14 -17.85
C ALA A 217 1.16 -8.78 -18.90
N LYS A 218 2.37 -8.24 -19.08
CA LYS A 218 3.37 -8.82 -19.98
C LYS A 218 3.74 -10.24 -19.57
N LEU A 219 3.97 -10.50 -18.28
CA LEU A 219 4.30 -11.83 -17.77
C LEU A 219 3.12 -12.81 -17.93
N LYS A 220 1.91 -12.39 -17.64
CA LYS A 220 0.70 -13.22 -17.84
C LYS A 220 0.46 -13.56 -19.31
N ASN A 221 0.72 -12.60 -20.20
CA ASN A 221 0.52 -12.77 -21.65
C ASN A 221 1.75 -13.32 -22.38
N SER A 222 2.90 -13.36 -21.75
CA SER A 222 4.16 -13.84 -22.32
C SER A 222 4.39 -15.34 -22.10
N ALA A 223 3.32 -16.15 -22.01
CA ALA A 223 3.49 -17.57 -22.28
C ALA A 223 4.07 -17.66 -23.70
N PRO A 224 5.37 -17.93 -23.86
CA PRO A 224 5.98 -17.89 -25.20
C PRO A 224 5.27 -18.93 -26.04
N ILE A 225 4.77 -18.50 -27.20
CA ILE A 225 4.27 -19.46 -28.20
C ILE A 225 5.48 -20.31 -28.57
N LYS A 226 5.58 -21.48 -27.94
CA LYS A 226 6.72 -22.38 -28.13
C LYS A 226 6.70 -23.07 -29.49
N TYR A 227 5.52 -23.31 -30.02
CA TYR A 227 5.33 -24.08 -31.23
C TYR A 227 4.30 -23.44 -32.15
N GLN A 228 4.63 -23.35 -33.44
CA GLN A 228 3.68 -23.07 -34.50
C GLN A 228 3.38 -24.36 -35.25
N ILE A 229 2.14 -24.80 -35.22
CA ILE A 229 1.71 -26.02 -35.95
C ILE A 229 1.04 -25.58 -37.25
N LYS A 230 1.60 -25.97 -38.39
CA LYS A 230 0.99 -25.76 -39.68
C LYS A 230 0.45 -27.09 -40.19
N VAL A 231 -0.85 -27.15 -40.43
CA VAL A 231 -1.53 -28.33 -40.92
C VAL A 231 -2.10 -28.00 -42.30
N SER A 232 -1.80 -28.85 -43.28
CA SER A 232 -2.27 -28.65 -44.65
C SER A 232 -3.76 -28.96 -44.75
N ALA A 233 -4.49 -28.31 -45.68
CA ALA A 233 -5.88 -28.61 -45.95
C ALA A 233 -6.06 -30.08 -46.42
N LYS A 234 -5.09 -30.62 -47.16
CA LYS A 234 -5.09 -31.98 -47.66
C LYS A 234 -5.04 -33.05 -46.54
N TYR A 235 -4.36 -32.71 -45.43
CA TYR A 235 -4.38 -33.59 -44.23
C TYR A 235 -5.80 -33.81 -43.74
N TRP A 236 -6.59 -32.74 -43.64
CA TRP A 236 -7.99 -32.81 -43.19
C TRP A 236 -8.86 -33.58 -44.18
N GLU A 237 -8.69 -33.34 -45.48
CA GLU A 237 -9.42 -34.10 -46.51
C GLU A 237 -9.10 -35.60 -46.45
N ASN A 238 -7.85 -35.96 -46.21
CA ASN A 238 -7.43 -37.35 -46.08
C ASN A 238 -8.07 -38.03 -44.86
N ILE A 239 -8.12 -37.33 -43.71
CA ILE A 239 -8.81 -37.83 -42.53
C ILE A 239 -10.29 -38.03 -42.79
N PHE A 240 -10.96 -37.05 -43.39
CA PHE A 240 -12.39 -37.12 -43.63
C PHE A 240 -12.74 -38.25 -44.64
N LYS A 241 -11.92 -38.44 -45.64
CA LYS A 241 -12.08 -39.55 -46.59
C LYS A 241 -11.86 -40.90 -45.94
N ARG A 242 -10.83 -41.06 -45.14
CA ARG A 242 -10.52 -42.29 -44.43
C ARG A 242 -11.60 -42.68 -43.42
N GLU A 243 -12.10 -41.71 -42.69
CA GLU A 243 -13.14 -41.91 -41.65
C GLU A 243 -14.57 -41.78 -42.21
N ARG A 244 -14.73 -41.54 -43.53
CA ARG A 244 -16.02 -41.40 -44.25
C ARG A 244 -16.94 -40.34 -43.61
N ILE A 245 -16.36 -39.24 -43.14
CA ILE A 245 -17.13 -38.15 -42.53
C ILE A 245 -17.58 -37.20 -43.63
N THR A 246 -18.91 -37.05 -43.78
CA THR A 246 -19.53 -36.18 -44.79
C THR A 246 -20.30 -35.02 -44.14
N ASP A 247 -20.63 -35.13 -42.88
CA ASP A 247 -21.37 -34.12 -42.13
C ASP A 247 -20.45 -32.98 -41.68
N PRO A 248 -20.75 -31.71 -42.04
CA PRO A 248 -19.93 -30.54 -41.68
C PRO A 248 -19.72 -30.41 -40.18
N LYS A 249 -20.72 -30.72 -39.35
CA LYS A 249 -20.63 -30.67 -37.89
C LYS A 249 -19.62 -31.68 -37.36
N LYS A 250 -19.71 -32.91 -37.82
CA LYS A 250 -18.77 -33.97 -37.45
C LYS A 250 -17.36 -33.71 -37.93
N MET A 251 -17.19 -33.07 -39.11
CA MET A 251 -15.88 -32.63 -39.60
C MET A 251 -15.25 -31.60 -38.63
N GLN A 252 -16.03 -30.63 -38.16
CA GLN A 252 -15.56 -29.62 -37.21
C GLN A 252 -15.17 -30.23 -35.87
N ASP A 253 -16.01 -31.09 -35.31
CA ASP A 253 -15.72 -31.77 -34.05
C ASP A 253 -14.44 -32.63 -34.16
N ARG A 254 -14.25 -33.32 -35.29
CA ARG A 254 -13.05 -34.12 -35.53
C ARG A 254 -11.78 -33.29 -35.65
N VAL A 255 -11.85 -32.10 -36.26
CA VAL A 255 -10.76 -31.11 -36.31
C VAL A 255 -10.39 -30.65 -34.92
N VAL A 256 -11.36 -30.35 -34.07
CA VAL A 256 -11.14 -29.94 -32.69
C VAL A 256 -10.47 -31.04 -31.87
N GLU A 257 -10.95 -32.28 -32.01
CA GLU A 257 -10.38 -33.45 -31.34
C GLU A 257 -8.91 -33.68 -31.72
N GLU A 258 -8.59 -33.61 -33.00
CA GLU A 258 -7.21 -33.81 -33.49
C GLU A 258 -6.29 -32.70 -33.05
N LYS A 259 -6.73 -31.43 -33.11
CA LYS A 259 -6.01 -30.30 -32.57
C LYS A 259 -5.68 -30.47 -31.09
N ARG A 260 -6.66 -30.98 -30.32
CA ARG A 260 -6.48 -31.24 -28.89
C ARG A 260 -5.43 -32.30 -28.65
N LYS A 261 -5.47 -33.42 -29.40
CA LYS A 261 -4.45 -34.49 -29.30
C LYS A 261 -3.01 -33.96 -29.57
N ILE A 262 -2.85 -33.09 -30.56
CA ILE A 262 -1.56 -32.49 -30.90
C ILE A 262 -1.11 -31.55 -29.78
N ILE A 263 -2.03 -30.74 -29.24
CA ILE A 263 -1.73 -29.82 -28.12
C ILE A 263 -1.34 -30.62 -26.87
N ASP A 264 -2.13 -31.64 -26.51
CA ASP A 264 -1.87 -32.46 -25.32
C ASP A 264 -0.53 -33.21 -25.45
N PHE A 265 -0.19 -33.65 -26.66
CA PHE A 265 1.13 -34.25 -26.94
C PHE A 265 2.30 -33.27 -26.69
N LEU A 266 2.14 -32.01 -27.10
CA LEU A 266 3.20 -30.99 -27.00
C LEU A 266 3.30 -30.36 -25.62
N THR A 267 2.19 -30.31 -24.85
CA THR A 267 2.12 -29.62 -23.56
C THR A 267 2.13 -30.55 -22.35
N GLY A 268 1.89 -31.84 -22.54
CA GLY A 268 1.88 -32.82 -21.45
C GLY A 268 3.26 -33.05 -20.86
N ALA A 269 3.39 -32.88 -19.55
CA ALA A 269 4.64 -33.12 -18.83
C ALA A 269 5.16 -34.56 -18.97
N GLU A 270 4.25 -35.53 -19.18
CA GLU A 270 4.55 -36.94 -19.39
C GLU A 270 5.06 -37.26 -20.83
N ASN A 271 4.96 -36.30 -21.73
CA ASN A 271 5.32 -36.47 -23.15
C ASN A 271 6.72 -35.93 -23.49
N SER A 272 7.48 -35.53 -22.49
CA SER A 272 8.86 -35.11 -22.67
C SER A 272 9.69 -36.27 -23.25
N GLY A 273 10.11 -36.15 -24.50
CA GLY A 273 10.91 -37.16 -25.21
C GLY A 273 10.10 -38.13 -26.10
N LYS A 274 8.78 -38.01 -26.21
CA LYS A 274 8.00 -38.79 -27.16
C LYS A 274 8.14 -38.28 -28.60
N VAL A 275 8.14 -39.18 -29.59
CA VAL A 275 8.30 -38.86 -31.00
C VAL A 275 6.91 -38.75 -31.64
N LEU A 276 6.64 -37.67 -32.34
CA LEU A 276 5.48 -37.50 -33.19
C LEU A 276 5.82 -37.98 -34.60
N PHE A 277 5.11 -39.04 -35.04
CA PHE A 277 5.21 -39.49 -36.42
C PHE A 277 4.27 -38.65 -37.30
N SER A 278 4.80 -38.05 -38.35
CA SER A 278 4.03 -37.37 -39.39
C SER A 278 4.32 -38.01 -40.74
N THR A 279 3.31 -38.10 -41.57
CA THR A 279 3.44 -38.61 -42.96
C THR A 279 3.74 -37.44 -43.89
N PHE A 280 4.52 -37.70 -44.90
CA PHE A 280 4.74 -36.77 -46.00
C PHE A 280 4.43 -37.43 -47.30
N TYR A 281 4.15 -36.70 -48.34
CA TYR A 281 4.02 -37.24 -49.69
C TYR A 281 4.89 -36.38 -50.65
N VAL A 282 5.33 -37.03 -51.70
CA VAL A 282 6.07 -36.38 -52.75
C VAL A 282 5.13 -36.03 -53.88
N SER A 283 5.10 -34.76 -54.31
CA SER A 283 4.30 -34.35 -55.45
C SER A 283 4.87 -34.97 -56.76
N PRO A 284 4.05 -35.14 -57.82
CA PRO A 284 4.55 -35.57 -59.13
C PRO A 284 5.67 -34.66 -59.72
N THR A 285 5.78 -33.45 -59.17
CA THR A 285 6.85 -32.48 -59.51
C THR A 285 8.15 -32.69 -58.73
N GLY A 286 8.22 -33.70 -57.82
CA GLY A 286 9.41 -34.00 -57.01
C GLY A 286 9.52 -33.16 -55.70
N GLU A 287 8.56 -32.31 -55.42
CA GLU A 287 8.56 -31.52 -54.16
C GLU A 287 8.01 -32.33 -52.98
N VAL A 288 8.71 -32.31 -51.85
CA VAL A 288 8.26 -32.93 -50.59
C VAL A 288 7.23 -32.03 -49.92
N GLN A 289 6.00 -32.50 -49.78
CA GLN A 289 4.95 -31.78 -49.06
C GLN A 289 4.68 -32.47 -47.74
N HIS A 290 4.89 -31.71 -46.63
CA HIS A 290 4.58 -32.19 -45.29
C HIS A 290 3.12 -31.90 -44.95
N GLU A 291 2.42 -32.93 -44.44
CA GLU A 291 1.02 -32.79 -43.99
C GLU A 291 0.93 -31.96 -42.69
N VAL A 292 1.89 -32.13 -41.77
CA VAL A 292 2.00 -31.39 -40.51
C VAL A 292 3.41 -30.93 -40.32
N VAL A 293 3.60 -29.62 -40.07
CA VAL A 293 4.89 -29.03 -39.77
C VAL A 293 4.83 -28.37 -38.43
N ILE A 294 5.71 -28.74 -37.50
CA ILE A 294 5.82 -28.16 -36.17
C ILE A 294 7.11 -27.36 -36.12
N ASN A 295 6.99 -26.04 -36.10
CA ASN A 295 8.12 -25.13 -35.97
C ASN A 295 8.26 -24.70 -34.51
N LYS A 296 9.42 -24.89 -33.91
CA LYS A 296 9.76 -24.29 -32.64
C LYS A 296 10.00 -22.81 -32.88
N ILE A 297 9.29 -21.97 -32.14
CA ILE A 297 9.53 -20.52 -32.17
C ILE A 297 10.54 -20.25 -31.07
N ASP A 298 11.76 -19.87 -31.41
CA ASP A 298 12.71 -19.37 -30.45
C ASP A 298 12.24 -17.98 -30.02
N SER A 299 11.75 -17.88 -28.78
CA SER A 299 11.52 -16.58 -28.17
C SER A 299 12.88 -15.91 -27.94
N ASP A 300 13.10 -14.80 -28.60
CA ASP A 300 14.27 -13.97 -28.35
C ASP A 300 14.41 -13.72 -26.85
N LYS A 301 15.60 -13.96 -26.31
CA LYS A 301 15.95 -13.83 -24.88
C LYS A 301 15.95 -12.40 -24.35
N GLU A 302 15.19 -11.48 -24.92
CA GLU A 302 15.10 -10.09 -24.48
C GLU A 302 14.11 -9.82 -23.34
N GLY A 303 13.70 -10.84 -22.60
CA GLY A 303 12.69 -10.71 -21.56
C GLY A 303 13.19 -10.58 -20.11
N ALA A 304 14.46 -10.78 -19.80
CA ALA A 304 14.89 -10.94 -18.40
C ALA A 304 15.83 -9.85 -17.86
N THR A 305 16.38 -8.97 -18.70
CA THR A 305 17.26 -7.90 -18.23
C THR A 305 16.96 -6.60 -18.97
N GLY A 306 16.02 -5.84 -18.42
CA GLY A 306 15.66 -4.52 -18.95
C GLY A 306 16.67 -3.43 -18.58
N LEU A 307 17.94 -3.59 -18.96
CA LEU A 307 18.92 -2.49 -19.04
C LEU A 307 19.60 -2.61 -20.40
N PRO A 308 19.59 -1.55 -21.22
CA PRO A 308 20.34 -1.56 -22.47
C PRO A 308 21.83 -1.64 -22.13
N THR A 309 22.44 -2.77 -22.44
CA THR A 309 23.88 -2.86 -22.46
C THR A 309 24.40 -1.88 -23.51
N SER A 310 25.07 -0.84 -23.03
CA SER A 310 25.78 0.12 -23.86
C SER A 310 26.63 -0.62 -24.88
N LYS A 311 26.34 -0.40 -26.16
CA LYS A 311 27.23 -0.82 -27.27
C LYS A 311 28.59 -0.21 -26.99
N ARG A 312 29.59 -1.05 -26.73
CA ARG A 312 30.99 -0.65 -26.77
C ARG A 312 31.26 -0.18 -28.19
N LEU A 313 31.54 1.08 -28.34
CA LEU A 313 32.15 1.64 -29.54
C LEU A 313 33.52 0.98 -29.67
N SER A 314 33.66 0.08 -30.65
CA SER A 314 34.96 -0.37 -31.12
C SER A 314 35.61 0.80 -31.82
N THR A 315 36.63 1.35 -31.20
CA THR A 315 37.55 2.28 -31.81
C THR A 315 38.26 1.58 -32.99
N CYS A 316 37.94 1.99 -34.19
CA CYS A 316 38.80 1.71 -35.35
C CYS A 316 40.09 2.49 -35.18
N SER A 317 41.20 1.78 -34.90
CA SER A 317 42.54 2.28 -35.08
C SER A 317 42.85 2.34 -36.56
N ALA A 318 42.95 3.52 -37.10
CA ALA A 318 43.62 3.74 -38.38
C ALA A 318 45.12 3.98 -38.10
N SER A 319 45.97 3.22 -38.77
CA SER A 319 47.40 3.46 -38.99
C SER A 319 47.71 3.16 -40.45
N PRO A 320 48.77 3.70 -40.95
CA PRO A 320 49.45 4.99 -40.84
C PRO A 320 49.09 5.95 -41.94
#